data_9d3a5a0e2dbcbc3d1cf08ff5907a468d
#
_entry.id   9d3a5a0e2dbcbc3d1cf08ff5907a468d
#
_cell.length_a   1.000
_cell.length_b   1.000
_cell.length_c   1.000
_cell.angle_alpha   90.00
_cell.angle_beta   90.00
_cell.angle_gamma   90.00
#
_symmetry.space_group_name_H-M   'P 1'
#
loop_
_entity.id
_entity.type
_entity.pdbx_description
1 polymer ?
#
loop_
_entity_poly.entity_id
_entity_poly.type
_entity_poly.pdbx_seq_one_letter_code
_entity_poly.pdbx_strand_id
1 'polypeptide(L)'
;MNSFQGSERLIFEYIQCHAHEISDISAKVIATETFTTTTSVNRVCKKMGYQSYTELRYKFSRDRRVAEPVKYSVGNEKTELIIQLCNLLSNSSHIFLYSRGASLTSLNYLSRFLSLASLPHLILNDIHQLTRVSRGTLVLISKSGETASLVEMARNALRKGLKIIAITRRESSLAALATLCWPLDIDIDAI
;
A
#
# COMPACT_ATOMS: atom_id res chain seq x y z
N MET A 1 2.29 -10.15 23.44
CA MET A 1 1.71 -10.74 22.22
C MET A 1 1.19 -12.13 22.56
N ASN A 2 -0.12 -12.33 22.58
CA ASN A 2 -0.70 -13.66 22.86
C ASN A 2 -0.44 -14.56 21.64
N SER A 3 0.44 -15.53 21.75
CA SER A 3 0.66 -16.51 20.69
C SER A 3 -0.45 -17.56 20.73
N PHE A 4 -1.20 -17.69 19.63
CA PHE A 4 -2.14 -18.80 19.43
C PHE A 4 -1.39 -20.02 18.93
N GLN A 5 -1.68 -21.21 19.49
CA GLN A 5 -1.05 -22.48 19.12
C GLN A 5 -2.08 -23.57 18.81
N GLY A 6 -1.73 -24.49 17.94
CA GLY A 6 -2.59 -25.64 17.60
C GLY A 6 -3.97 -25.21 17.09
N SER A 7 -5.01 -25.79 17.66
CA SER A 7 -6.41 -25.52 17.27
C SER A 7 -6.85 -24.08 17.51
N GLU A 8 -6.24 -23.37 18.45
CA GLU A 8 -6.54 -21.96 18.69
C GLU A 8 -6.07 -21.07 17.52
N ARG A 9 -4.92 -21.43 16.92
CA ARG A 9 -4.39 -20.74 15.74
C ARG A 9 -5.32 -20.92 14.54
N LEU A 10 -5.84 -22.13 14.32
CA LEU A 10 -6.80 -22.38 13.22
C LEU A 10 -8.06 -21.53 13.37
N ILE A 11 -8.61 -21.45 14.58
CA ILE A 11 -9.77 -20.59 14.87
C ILE A 11 -9.45 -19.13 14.61
N PHE A 12 -8.30 -18.65 15.09
CA PHE A 12 -7.87 -17.28 14.88
C PHE A 12 -7.69 -16.95 13.40
N GLU A 13 -7.00 -17.80 12.65
CA GLU A 13 -6.81 -17.63 11.20
C GLU A 13 -8.15 -17.65 10.45
N TYR A 14 -9.06 -18.56 10.81
CA TYR A 14 -10.40 -18.60 10.22
C TYR A 14 -11.16 -17.28 10.44
N ILE A 15 -11.17 -16.75 11.67
CA ILE A 15 -11.80 -15.47 11.99
C ILE A 15 -11.19 -14.32 11.20
N GLN A 16 -9.87 -14.32 11.01
CA GLN A 16 -9.18 -13.29 10.24
C GLN A 16 -9.51 -13.36 8.74
N CYS A 17 -9.52 -14.56 8.17
CA CYS A 17 -9.82 -14.77 6.75
C CYS A 17 -11.27 -14.42 6.40
N HIS A 18 -12.22 -14.72 7.30
CA HIS A 18 -13.66 -14.48 7.09
C HIS A 18 -14.16 -13.22 7.78
N ALA A 19 -13.28 -12.30 8.07
CA ALA A 19 -13.59 -11.10 8.84
C ALA A 19 -14.69 -10.21 8.23
N HIS A 20 -14.90 -10.28 6.91
CA HIS A 20 -15.96 -9.54 6.22
C HIS A 20 -17.35 -10.13 6.44
N GLU A 21 -17.42 -11.45 6.67
CA GLU A 21 -18.64 -12.24 6.82
C GLU A 21 -18.89 -12.67 8.26
N ILE A 22 -17.99 -12.28 9.19
CA ILE A 22 -18.02 -12.76 10.56
C ILE A 22 -19.34 -12.41 11.29
N SER A 23 -20.01 -11.33 10.85
CA SER A 23 -21.34 -10.93 11.34
C SER A 23 -22.40 -11.97 11.04
N ASP A 24 -22.25 -12.75 9.97
CA ASP A 24 -23.24 -13.70 9.48
C ASP A 24 -22.87 -15.16 9.81
N ILE A 25 -21.60 -15.40 10.19
CA ILE A 25 -21.11 -16.71 10.59
C ILE A 25 -21.46 -16.99 12.05
N SER A 26 -21.89 -18.20 12.36
CA SER A 26 -22.12 -18.63 13.75
C SER A 26 -20.88 -19.29 14.36
N ALA A 27 -20.74 -19.25 15.69
CA ALA A 27 -19.68 -19.97 16.39
C ALA A 27 -19.66 -21.48 16.11
N LYS A 28 -20.82 -22.06 15.77
CA LYS A 28 -20.95 -23.47 15.40
C LYS A 28 -20.31 -23.75 14.06
N VAL A 29 -20.48 -22.85 13.09
CA VAL A 29 -19.85 -22.97 11.76
C VAL A 29 -18.34 -22.91 11.92
N ILE A 30 -17.79 -21.93 12.66
CA ILE A 30 -16.35 -21.84 12.90
C ILE A 30 -15.84 -23.11 13.57
N ALA A 31 -16.54 -23.63 14.60
CA ALA A 31 -16.15 -24.85 15.29
C ALA A 31 -16.11 -26.05 14.33
N THR A 32 -17.07 -26.17 13.42
CA THR A 32 -17.12 -27.23 12.40
C THR A 32 -15.97 -27.10 11.41
N GLU A 33 -15.76 -25.94 10.83
CA GLU A 33 -14.73 -25.69 9.82
C GLU A 33 -13.30 -25.80 10.36
N THR A 34 -13.11 -25.51 11.65
CA THR A 34 -11.81 -25.63 12.32
C THR A 34 -11.64 -26.94 13.09
N PHE A 35 -12.59 -27.89 12.97
CA PHE A 35 -12.58 -29.18 13.69
C PHE A 35 -12.41 -29.00 15.21
N THR A 36 -13.11 -28.02 15.79
CA THR A 36 -13.03 -27.65 17.21
C THR A 36 -14.40 -27.60 17.86
N THR A 37 -14.50 -26.98 19.03
CA THR A 37 -15.76 -26.77 19.76
C THR A 37 -16.11 -25.31 19.86
N THR A 38 -17.39 -24.97 20.02
CA THR A 38 -17.84 -23.60 20.29
C THR A 38 -17.21 -23.00 21.55
N THR A 39 -16.88 -23.85 22.54
CA THR A 39 -16.13 -23.47 23.75
C THR A 39 -14.73 -23.00 23.38
N SER A 40 -14.04 -23.69 22.47
CA SER A 40 -12.72 -23.30 21.97
C SER A 40 -12.79 -21.98 21.19
N VAL A 41 -13.82 -21.77 20.38
CA VAL A 41 -14.06 -20.51 19.69
C VAL A 41 -14.20 -19.36 20.68
N ASN A 42 -15.02 -19.50 21.73
CA ASN A 42 -15.20 -18.47 22.77
C ASN A 42 -13.90 -18.21 23.54
N ARG A 43 -13.07 -19.25 23.78
CA ARG A 43 -11.77 -19.09 24.45
C ARG A 43 -10.80 -18.25 23.59
N VAL A 44 -10.77 -18.47 22.27
CA VAL A 44 -9.96 -17.66 21.35
C VAL A 44 -10.46 -16.23 21.33
N CYS A 45 -11.78 -16.01 21.29
CA CYS A 45 -12.35 -14.65 21.36
C CYS A 45 -11.92 -13.91 22.63
N LYS A 46 -11.90 -14.59 23.79
CA LYS A 46 -11.41 -14.01 25.04
C LYS A 46 -9.92 -13.64 24.97
N LYS A 47 -9.09 -14.47 24.34
CA LYS A 47 -7.67 -14.16 24.11
C LYS A 47 -7.48 -12.99 23.13
N MET A 48 -8.42 -12.76 22.22
CA MET A 48 -8.46 -11.61 21.32
C MET A 48 -8.96 -10.32 21.98
N GLY A 49 -9.40 -10.38 23.26
CA GLY A 49 -9.88 -9.23 24.01
C GLY A 49 -11.40 -9.04 24.03
N TYR A 50 -12.17 -10.00 23.51
CA TYR A 50 -13.64 -10.01 23.52
C TYR A 50 -14.16 -10.94 24.62
N GLN A 51 -15.27 -10.60 25.27
CA GLN A 51 -15.85 -11.45 26.32
C GLN A 51 -16.45 -12.76 25.78
N SER A 52 -16.94 -12.73 24.55
CA SER A 52 -17.55 -13.88 23.87
C SER A 52 -17.48 -13.75 22.36
N TYR A 53 -17.82 -14.84 21.65
CA TYR A 53 -17.97 -14.78 20.19
C TYR A 53 -19.09 -13.83 19.76
N THR A 54 -20.16 -13.74 20.52
CA THR A 54 -21.26 -12.80 20.25
C THR A 54 -20.79 -11.36 20.29
N GLU A 55 -19.97 -11.00 21.26
CA GLU A 55 -19.35 -9.68 21.33
C GLU A 55 -18.37 -9.45 20.18
N LEU A 56 -17.49 -10.43 19.88
CA LEU A 56 -16.58 -10.38 18.75
C LEU A 56 -17.37 -10.13 17.47
N ARG A 57 -18.38 -10.94 17.18
CA ARG A 57 -19.21 -10.85 15.99
C ARG A 57 -19.81 -9.45 15.80
N TYR A 58 -20.23 -8.81 16.89
CA TYR A 58 -20.82 -7.47 16.84
C TYR A 58 -19.78 -6.35 16.77
N LYS A 59 -18.71 -6.44 17.56
CA LYS A 59 -17.68 -5.38 17.64
C LYS A 59 -16.61 -5.53 16.55
N PHE A 60 -16.22 -6.74 16.20
CA PHE A 60 -15.13 -6.99 15.25
C PHE A 60 -15.42 -6.42 13.85
N SER A 61 -16.65 -6.55 13.39
CA SER A 61 -17.07 -5.89 12.15
C SER A 61 -17.16 -4.37 12.29
N ARG A 62 -17.41 -3.86 13.51
CA ARG A 62 -17.46 -2.43 13.82
C ARG A 62 -16.06 -1.84 14.04
N ASP A 63 -15.22 -2.53 14.79
CA ASP A 63 -13.84 -2.11 15.04
C ASP A 63 -12.99 -2.18 13.77
N ARG A 64 -13.31 -3.13 12.87
CA ARG A 64 -12.74 -3.19 11.54
C ARG A 64 -13.32 -2.16 10.56
N ARG A 65 -14.55 -1.69 10.75
CA ARG A 65 -15.05 -0.53 10.00
C ARG A 65 -14.28 0.75 10.35
N VAL A 66 -13.64 0.81 11.50
CA VAL A 66 -12.67 1.84 11.88
C VAL A 66 -11.27 1.51 11.30
N ALA A 67 -10.98 0.24 11.03
CA ALA A 67 -9.79 -0.28 10.36
C ALA A 67 -10.08 -0.83 8.94
N GLU A 68 -11.30 -0.72 8.42
CA GLU A 68 -11.47 -0.76 6.98
C GLU A 68 -10.49 0.27 6.43
N PRO A 69 -9.66 -0.11 5.45
CA PRO A 69 -9.03 0.91 4.64
C PRO A 69 -10.21 1.82 4.31
N VAL A 70 -10.14 3.05 4.79
CA VAL A 70 -11.12 4.08 4.49
C VAL A 70 -11.52 3.74 3.07
N LYS A 71 -12.75 3.28 2.83
CA LYS A 71 -13.34 3.39 1.51
C LYS A 71 -13.33 4.88 1.32
N TYR A 72 -12.15 5.33 0.89
CA TYR A 72 -12.13 6.57 0.16
C TYR A 72 -13.21 6.29 -0.87
N SER A 73 -14.28 7.02 -0.83
CA SER A 73 -14.98 7.40 -2.03
C SER A 73 -13.94 8.19 -2.80
N VAL A 74 -12.96 7.42 -3.31
CA VAL A 74 -11.93 7.91 -4.21
C VAL A 74 -12.79 8.35 -5.36
N GLY A 75 -12.98 9.66 -5.49
CA GLY A 75 -13.74 10.20 -6.59
C GLY A 75 -13.24 9.51 -7.85
N ASN A 76 -14.08 9.27 -8.83
CA ASN A 76 -13.75 8.49 -10.02
C ASN A 76 -12.36 8.82 -10.57
N GLU A 77 -11.88 10.06 -10.43
CA GLU A 77 -10.54 10.51 -10.81
C GLU A 77 -9.38 9.81 -10.08
N LYS A 78 -9.50 9.59 -8.76
CA LYS A 78 -8.44 8.91 -8.00
C LYS A 78 -8.40 7.40 -8.28
N THR A 79 -9.55 6.79 -8.54
CA THR A 79 -9.63 5.39 -8.95
C THR A 79 -8.97 5.19 -10.30
N GLU A 80 -9.25 6.05 -11.25
CA GLU A 80 -8.65 6.05 -12.58
C GLU A 80 -7.13 6.21 -12.48
N LEU A 81 -6.66 7.14 -11.66
CA LEU A 81 -5.23 7.38 -11.43
C LEU A 81 -4.51 6.16 -10.82
N ILE A 82 -5.16 5.46 -9.88
CA ILE A 82 -4.64 4.20 -9.31
C ILE A 82 -4.51 3.13 -10.40
N ILE A 83 -5.53 2.96 -11.22
CA ILE A 83 -5.51 1.98 -12.33
C ILE A 83 -4.38 2.29 -13.29
N GLN A 84 -4.21 3.55 -13.69
CA GLN A 84 -3.13 3.99 -14.57
C GLN A 84 -1.76 3.75 -13.94
N LEU A 85 -1.60 4.04 -12.65
CA LEU A 85 -0.37 3.80 -11.89
C LEU A 85 -0.02 2.31 -11.87
N CYS A 86 -0.99 1.46 -11.51
CA CYS A 86 -0.81 0.01 -11.49
C CYS A 86 -0.43 -0.53 -12.87
N ASN A 87 -1.10 -0.07 -13.93
CA ASN A 87 -0.80 -0.47 -15.30
C ASN A 87 0.61 -0.06 -15.73
N LEU A 88 1.04 1.17 -15.39
CA LEU A 88 2.40 1.64 -15.70
C LEU A 88 3.46 0.80 -14.99
N LEU A 89 3.26 0.49 -13.71
CA LEU A 89 4.22 -0.29 -12.92
C LEU A 89 4.26 -1.75 -13.37
N SER A 90 3.10 -2.40 -13.55
CA SER A 90 3.02 -3.81 -13.93
C SER A 90 3.55 -4.10 -15.34
N ASN A 91 3.39 -3.15 -16.25
CA ASN A 91 3.89 -3.28 -17.63
C ASN A 91 5.33 -2.78 -17.81
N SER A 92 6.00 -2.36 -16.72
CA SER A 92 7.38 -1.92 -16.78
C SER A 92 8.35 -3.09 -16.74
N SER A 93 9.30 -3.12 -17.68
CA SER A 93 10.39 -4.10 -17.64
C SER A 93 11.27 -3.93 -16.40
N HIS A 94 11.49 -2.68 -15.98
CA HIS A 94 12.22 -2.31 -14.77
C HIS A 94 11.64 -1.01 -14.20
N ILE A 95 11.59 -0.95 -12.88
CA ILE A 95 11.17 0.24 -12.15
C ILE A 95 12.39 0.84 -11.46
N PHE A 96 12.65 2.11 -11.73
CA PHE A 96 13.73 2.87 -11.09
C PHE A 96 13.12 3.84 -10.11
N LEU A 97 13.66 3.89 -8.91
CA LEU A 97 13.18 4.74 -7.83
C LEU A 97 14.24 5.77 -7.50
N TYR A 98 13.88 7.04 -7.43
CA TYR A 98 14.81 8.09 -7.02
C TYR A 98 14.10 9.17 -6.21
N SER A 99 14.73 9.60 -5.14
CA SER A 99 14.30 10.71 -4.28
C SER A 99 15.48 11.29 -3.53
N ARG A 100 15.26 12.42 -2.86
CA ARG A 100 16.26 13.10 -2.02
C ARG A 100 15.64 13.56 -0.69
N GLY A 101 16.50 13.72 0.31
CA GLY A 101 16.11 14.23 1.63
C GLY A 101 15.07 13.35 2.34
N ALA A 102 14.12 13.97 3.02
CA ALA A 102 13.11 13.28 3.80
C ALA A 102 12.20 12.33 2.95
N SER A 103 11.97 12.66 1.69
CA SER A 103 11.17 11.83 0.76
C SER A 103 11.83 10.47 0.45
N LEU A 104 13.11 10.29 0.76
CA LEU A 104 13.81 9.01 0.62
C LEU A 104 13.20 7.93 1.53
N THR A 105 12.67 8.29 2.69
CA THR A 105 11.97 7.35 3.59
C THR A 105 10.72 6.79 2.92
N SER A 106 9.93 7.63 2.28
CA SER A 106 8.74 7.21 1.53
C SER A 106 9.10 6.32 0.34
N LEU A 107 10.21 6.62 -0.34
CA LEU A 107 10.71 5.82 -1.44
C LEU A 107 11.15 4.42 -0.97
N ASN A 108 11.86 4.31 0.14
CA ASN A 108 12.26 3.03 0.73
C ASN A 108 11.03 2.21 1.15
N TYR A 109 9.99 2.87 1.64
CA TYR A 109 8.73 2.21 1.98
C TYR A 109 8.03 1.67 0.73
N LEU A 110 7.96 2.45 -0.35
CA LEU A 110 7.43 2.01 -1.65
C LEU A 110 8.22 0.81 -2.20
N SER A 111 9.55 0.82 -2.11
CA SER A 111 10.41 -0.29 -2.53
C SER A 111 10.01 -1.62 -1.87
N ARG A 112 9.64 -1.61 -0.58
CA ARG A 112 9.16 -2.82 0.10
C ARG A 112 7.87 -3.37 -0.50
N PHE A 113 6.92 -2.50 -0.87
CA PHE A 113 5.68 -2.94 -1.52
C PHE A 113 5.92 -3.48 -2.92
N LEU A 114 6.81 -2.85 -3.69
CA LEU A 114 7.19 -3.37 -5.00
C LEU A 114 7.84 -4.76 -4.90
N SER A 115 8.66 -4.99 -3.87
CA SER A 115 9.22 -6.32 -3.58
C SER A 115 8.13 -7.34 -3.25
N LEU A 116 7.15 -6.98 -2.42
CA LEU A 116 6.01 -7.85 -2.09
C LEU A 116 5.16 -8.18 -3.32
N ALA A 117 5.04 -7.24 -4.24
CA ALA A 117 4.35 -7.42 -5.52
C ALA A 117 5.20 -8.15 -6.56
N SER A 118 6.42 -8.58 -6.22
CA SER A 118 7.38 -9.21 -7.15
C SER A 118 7.70 -8.37 -8.38
N LEU A 119 7.65 -7.04 -8.25
CA LEU A 119 7.98 -6.10 -9.33
C LEU A 119 9.48 -5.76 -9.30
N PRO A 120 10.22 -6.04 -10.40
CA PRO A 120 11.65 -5.74 -10.48
C PRO A 120 11.90 -4.25 -10.37
N HIS A 121 12.66 -3.83 -9.36
CA HIS A 121 12.96 -2.41 -9.16
C HIS A 121 14.35 -2.19 -8.58
N LEU A 122 14.85 -0.97 -8.76
CA LEU A 122 16.15 -0.53 -8.26
C LEU A 122 16.05 0.90 -7.73
N ILE A 123 16.56 1.12 -6.52
CA ILE A 123 16.74 2.46 -5.97
C ILE A 123 18.03 3.04 -6.55
N LEU A 124 17.91 4.19 -7.22
CA LEU A 124 19.05 4.93 -7.74
C LEU A 124 19.60 5.86 -6.64
N ASN A 125 20.88 5.88 -6.46
CA ASN A 125 21.57 6.76 -5.53
C ASN A 125 22.17 8.00 -6.22
N ASP A 126 22.38 7.89 -7.53
CA ASP A 126 23.03 8.91 -8.33
C ASP A 126 22.39 9.00 -9.74
N ILE A 127 22.41 10.21 -10.31
CA ILE A 127 21.91 10.48 -11.66
C ILE A 127 22.68 9.72 -12.75
N HIS A 128 23.96 9.44 -12.50
CA HIS A 128 24.80 8.72 -13.45
C HIS A 128 24.39 7.25 -13.62
N GLN A 129 23.72 6.66 -12.64
CA GLN A 129 23.20 5.30 -12.75
C GLN A 129 22.15 5.16 -13.85
N LEU A 130 21.47 6.26 -14.19
CA LEU A 130 20.49 6.29 -15.28
C LEU A 130 21.17 6.21 -16.68
N THR A 131 22.48 6.45 -16.79
CA THR A 131 23.17 6.47 -18.10
C THR A 131 23.10 5.17 -18.86
N ARG A 132 23.05 4.04 -18.15
CA ARG A 132 22.98 2.68 -18.71
C ARG A 132 21.57 2.15 -18.90
N VAL A 133 20.56 2.94 -18.55
CA VAL A 133 19.15 2.54 -18.64
C VAL A 133 18.57 3.01 -19.97
N SER A 134 17.90 2.11 -20.70
CA SER A 134 17.28 2.40 -21.99
C SER A 134 15.76 2.18 -22.00
N ARG A 135 15.22 1.45 -21.01
CA ARG A 135 13.79 1.11 -20.93
C ARG A 135 13.37 1.01 -19.48
N GLY A 136 12.11 1.37 -19.18
CA GLY A 136 11.50 1.22 -17.88
C GLY A 136 10.71 2.44 -17.45
N THR A 137 10.33 2.44 -16.19
CA THR A 137 9.59 3.53 -15.55
C THR A 137 10.41 4.08 -14.40
N LEU A 138 10.59 5.39 -14.36
CA LEU A 138 11.23 6.10 -13.26
C LEU A 138 10.16 6.67 -12.33
N VAL A 139 10.22 6.32 -11.06
CA VAL A 139 9.36 6.86 -10.00
C VAL A 139 10.14 7.89 -9.19
N LEU A 140 9.63 9.10 -9.11
CA LEU A 140 10.21 10.24 -8.41
C LEU A 140 9.27 10.72 -7.31
N ILE A 141 9.78 10.90 -6.10
CA ILE A 141 9.02 11.43 -4.97
C ILE A 141 9.65 12.74 -4.50
N SER A 142 8.88 13.81 -4.53
CA SER A 142 9.31 15.13 -4.05
C SER A 142 8.11 15.92 -3.54
N LYS A 143 8.17 16.42 -2.30
CA LYS A 143 7.09 17.24 -1.73
C LYS A 143 6.85 18.50 -2.56
N SER A 144 7.90 19.26 -2.87
CA SER A 144 7.80 20.51 -3.64
C SER A 144 7.71 20.32 -5.15
N GLY A 145 8.35 19.26 -5.67
CA GLY A 145 8.53 19.04 -7.10
C GLY A 145 9.54 19.97 -7.78
N GLU A 146 10.26 20.80 -6.99
CA GLU A 146 11.23 21.78 -7.48
C GLU A 146 12.68 21.43 -7.15
N THR A 147 12.93 20.26 -6.57
CA THR A 147 14.28 19.83 -6.26
C THR A 147 15.09 19.64 -7.54
N ALA A 148 16.11 20.47 -7.74
CA ALA A 148 16.86 20.55 -9.00
C ALA A 148 17.37 19.18 -9.49
N SER A 149 17.92 18.35 -8.59
CA SER A 149 18.43 17.01 -8.95
C SER A 149 17.32 16.05 -9.41
N LEU A 150 16.09 16.16 -8.92
CA LEU A 150 14.96 15.36 -9.36
C LEU A 150 14.44 15.84 -10.72
N VAL A 151 14.34 17.14 -10.91
CA VAL A 151 13.93 17.75 -12.19
C VAL A 151 14.95 17.41 -13.29
N GLU A 152 16.23 17.45 -12.99
CA GLU A 152 17.30 17.04 -13.92
C GLU A 152 17.22 15.54 -14.23
N MET A 153 17.02 14.70 -13.21
CA MET A 153 16.82 13.26 -13.38
C MET A 153 15.61 12.98 -14.30
N ALA A 154 14.49 13.67 -14.11
CA ALA A 154 13.30 13.54 -14.94
C ALA A 154 13.60 13.93 -16.40
N ARG A 155 14.28 15.06 -16.65
CA ARG A 155 14.67 15.47 -18.02
C ARG A 155 15.58 14.46 -18.69
N ASN A 156 16.52 13.89 -17.95
CA ASN A 156 17.42 12.86 -18.48
C ASN A 156 16.67 11.57 -18.81
N ALA A 157 15.72 11.17 -17.96
CA ALA A 157 14.85 10.01 -18.21
C ALA A 157 13.98 10.20 -19.46
N LEU A 158 13.37 11.38 -19.63
CA LEU A 158 12.57 11.69 -20.82
C LEU A 158 13.40 11.61 -22.11
N ARG A 159 14.62 12.17 -22.12
CA ARG A 159 15.52 12.10 -23.28
C ARG A 159 15.85 10.64 -23.67
N LYS A 160 15.76 9.72 -22.74
CA LYS A 160 15.98 8.28 -22.94
C LYS A 160 14.71 7.49 -23.23
N GLY A 161 13.57 8.15 -23.30
CA GLY A 161 12.28 7.50 -23.56
C GLY A 161 11.70 6.72 -22.38
N LEU A 162 12.18 6.95 -21.14
CA LEU A 162 11.57 6.35 -19.98
C LEU A 162 10.23 7.01 -19.67
N LYS A 163 9.30 6.23 -19.13
CA LYS A 163 8.08 6.78 -18.52
C LYS A 163 8.40 7.32 -17.12
N ILE A 164 7.73 8.39 -16.73
CA ILE A 164 7.95 9.03 -15.44
C ILE A 164 6.66 9.03 -14.63
N ILE A 165 6.72 8.48 -13.43
CA ILE A 165 5.71 8.63 -12.39
C ILE A 165 6.26 9.63 -11.38
N ALA A 166 5.59 10.76 -11.20
CA ALA A 166 5.95 11.75 -10.19
C ALA A 166 4.90 11.76 -9.08
N ILE A 167 5.36 11.62 -7.84
CA ILE A 167 4.56 11.79 -6.63
C ILE A 167 4.97 13.15 -6.05
N THR A 168 4.17 14.19 -6.31
CA THR A 168 4.55 15.57 -6.05
C THR A 168 3.37 16.53 -6.08
N ARG A 169 3.60 17.81 -5.79
CA ARG A 169 2.60 18.87 -5.92
C ARG A 169 2.18 19.05 -7.39
N ARG A 170 0.88 19.25 -7.66
CA ARG A 170 0.29 19.36 -9.03
C ARG A 170 1.00 20.39 -9.90
N GLU A 171 1.17 21.59 -9.36
CA GLU A 171 1.75 22.72 -10.09
C GLU A 171 3.25 22.83 -9.84
N SER A 172 4.00 21.80 -10.24
CA SER A 172 5.45 21.78 -10.05
C SER A 172 6.19 21.42 -11.34
N SER A 173 7.47 21.81 -11.40
CA SER A 173 8.34 21.47 -12.53
C SER A 173 8.42 19.97 -12.76
N LEU A 174 8.41 19.18 -11.69
CA LEU A 174 8.45 17.73 -11.77
C LEU A 174 7.14 17.14 -12.30
N ALA A 175 5.99 17.69 -11.87
CA ALA A 175 4.68 17.26 -12.37
C ALA A 175 4.53 17.50 -13.86
N ALA A 176 5.04 18.64 -14.36
CA ALA A 176 5.02 18.98 -15.78
C ALA A 176 5.82 18.03 -16.67
N LEU A 177 6.82 17.34 -16.11
CA LEU A 177 7.67 16.36 -16.81
C LEU A 177 7.14 14.92 -16.68
N ALA A 178 6.13 14.67 -15.84
CA ALA A 178 5.66 13.34 -15.56
C ALA A 178 4.73 12.78 -16.66
N THR A 179 4.89 11.51 -16.98
CA THR A 179 3.89 10.74 -17.74
C THR A 179 2.61 10.56 -16.93
N LEU A 180 2.76 10.35 -15.61
CA LEU A 180 1.69 10.27 -14.64
C LEU A 180 2.11 11.03 -13.39
N CYS A 181 1.30 11.98 -12.95
CA CYS A 181 1.51 12.69 -11.69
C CYS A 181 0.51 12.20 -10.65
N TRP A 182 1.03 11.67 -9.53
CA TRP A 182 0.26 11.46 -8.33
C TRP A 182 0.36 12.72 -7.45
N PRO A 183 -0.71 13.50 -7.32
CA PRO A 183 -0.64 14.76 -6.60
C PRO A 183 -0.53 14.52 -5.09
N LEU A 184 0.40 15.22 -4.46
CA LEU A 184 0.46 15.38 -3.01
C LEU A 184 -0.32 16.65 -2.66
N ASP A 185 -1.57 16.47 -2.28
CA ASP A 185 -2.41 17.55 -1.74
C ASP A 185 -2.08 17.69 -0.24
N ILE A 186 -0.95 18.31 0.08
CA ILE A 186 -0.57 18.62 1.45
C ILE A 186 -0.86 20.11 1.66
N ASP A 187 -1.89 20.41 2.42
CA ASP A 187 -2.12 21.74 2.96
C ASP A 187 -0.94 22.10 3.86
N ILE A 188 -0.11 23.04 3.39
CA ILE A 188 1.08 23.50 4.12
C ILE A 188 0.67 24.44 5.27
N ASP A 189 -0.55 24.96 5.25
CA ASP A 189 -1.08 25.90 6.25
C ASP A 189 -1.67 25.22 7.49
N ALA A 190 -1.54 23.89 7.62
CA ALA A 190 -2.06 23.11 8.73
C ALA A 190 -0.98 22.61 9.72
N ILE A 191 0.21 23.28 9.76
CA ILE A 191 1.28 22.98 10.75
C ILE A 191 1.60 24.20 11.57
#